data_14916937f3bc6d5e69bb66b7f8aa500d
#
_entry.id   14916937f3bc6d5e69bb66b7f8aa500d
#
_cell.length_a   1.000
_cell.length_b   1.000
_cell.length_c   1.000
_cell.angle_alpha   90.00
_cell.angle_beta   90.00
_cell.angle_gamma   90.00
#
_symmetry.space_group_name_H-M   'P 1'
#
loop_
_entity.id
_entity.type
_entity.pdbx_description
1 polymer ?
#
loop_
_entity_poly.entity_id
_entity_poly.type
_entity_poly.pdbx_seq_one_letter_code
_entity_poly.pdbx_strand_id
1 'polypeptide(L)'
;MKKADIGVALYLLAAVIFFIVPISSTLLDVMIAINISIALIILFNTLFVKEVLDMSFFPTLLLFTTIFRISLNVSSTRLILSTGAPGNVVTTFGQFVGGGDLVIGAIIFIVLIIIQFVVINKGSERVAEVTARFTLDAMPGKQMAIDADLNTGAITEKEARERRNKIQEESAFFGSMDGATKYVKGDATAGLIITAINLIGGIILGVVVQGIDINEALSKYTILTIGDGLVSQIPSLLISLSTGILVTKGSNENDFSGEL
;
A
#
# COMPACT_ATOMS: atom_id res chain seq x y z
N MET A 1 -4.05 13.31 -26.27
CA MET A 1 -4.05 12.86 -24.87
C MET A 1 -5.49 12.83 -24.36
N LYS A 2 -5.94 11.71 -23.80
CA LYS A 2 -7.26 11.63 -23.17
C LYS A 2 -7.24 12.46 -21.88
N LYS A 3 -8.37 13.05 -21.48
CA LYS A 3 -8.47 13.84 -20.22
C LYS A 3 -7.98 13.05 -18.99
N ALA A 4 -8.13 11.73 -19.01
CA ALA A 4 -7.64 10.82 -17.97
C ALA A 4 -6.10 10.79 -17.89
N ASP A 5 -5.40 10.81 -19.01
CA ASP A 5 -3.93 10.78 -19.05
C ASP A 5 -3.32 12.05 -18.42
N ILE A 6 -3.99 13.19 -18.63
CA ILE A 6 -3.60 14.47 -18.01
C ILE A 6 -3.81 14.41 -16.50
N GLY A 7 -4.93 13.83 -16.04
CA GLY A 7 -5.21 13.66 -14.60
C GLY A 7 -4.15 12.82 -13.89
N VAL A 8 -3.75 11.71 -14.49
CA VAL A 8 -2.68 10.84 -13.95
C VAL A 8 -1.33 11.58 -13.91
N ALA A 9 -0.99 12.31 -14.97
CA ALA A 9 0.26 13.07 -15.00
C ALA A 9 0.28 14.18 -13.93
N LEU A 10 -0.83 14.90 -13.75
CA LEU A 10 -0.97 15.93 -12.71
C LEU A 10 -0.89 15.32 -11.28
N TYR A 11 -1.49 14.16 -11.08
CA TYR A 11 -1.40 13.45 -9.81
C TYR A 11 0.04 13.08 -9.46
N LEU A 12 0.78 12.47 -10.41
CA LEU A 12 2.19 12.12 -10.21
C LEU A 12 3.06 13.36 -9.97
N LEU A 13 2.82 14.43 -10.72
CA LEU A 13 3.54 15.70 -10.53
C LEU A 13 3.27 16.27 -9.12
N ALA A 14 2.02 16.27 -8.67
CA ALA A 14 1.65 16.72 -7.34
C ALA A 14 2.32 15.86 -6.24
N ALA A 15 2.32 14.52 -6.40
CA ALA A 15 2.99 13.64 -5.46
C ALA A 15 4.50 13.93 -5.36
N VAL A 16 5.17 14.16 -6.50
CA VAL A 16 6.60 14.54 -6.54
C VAL A 16 6.83 15.92 -5.90
N ILE A 17 5.94 16.88 -6.12
CA ILE A 17 6.02 18.21 -5.50
C ILE A 17 5.96 18.09 -3.98
N PHE A 18 5.11 17.23 -3.42
CA PHE A 18 5.00 17.03 -1.96
C PHE A 18 6.27 16.45 -1.32
N PHE A 19 7.13 15.77 -2.09
CA PHE A 19 8.46 15.39 -1.58
C PHE A 19 9.37 16.60 -1.32
N ILE A 20 9.27 17.63 -2.15
CA ILE A 20 10.23 18.74 -2.17
C ILE A 20 9.69 19.95 -1.41
N VAL A 21 8.42 20.30 -1.63
CA VAL A 21 7.78 21.51 -1.09
C VAL A 21 7.18 21.22 0.28
N PRO A 22 7.51 22.01 1.31
CA PRO A 22 6.85 21.87 2.62
C PRO A 22 5.37 22.23 2.50
N ILE A 23 4.52 21.35 3.00
CA ILE A 23 3.07 21.57 3.08
C ILE A 23 2.67 22.00 4.49
N SER A 24 1.52 22.67 4.62
CA SER A 24 0.97 23.00 5.94
C SER A 24 0.43 21.74 6.64
N SER A 25 0.40 21.77 7.97
CA SER A 25 -0.17 20.67 8.78
C SER A 25 -1.64 20.38 8.44
N THR A 26 -2.44 21.42 8.18
CA THR A 26 -3.84 21.25 7.77
C THR A 26 -3.97 20.57 6.42
N LEU A 27 -3.11 20.91 5.44
CA LEU A 27 -3.11 20.24 4.14
C LEU A 27 -2.67 18.78 4.29
N LEU A 28 -1.69 18.50 5.14
CA LEU A 28 -1.28 17.14 5.46
C LEU A 28 -2.44 16.31 6.04
N ASP A 29 -3.19 16.86 6.99
CA ASP A 29 -4.36 16.18 7.59
C ASP A 29 -5.40 15.80 6.52
N VAL A 30 -5.71 16.72 5.60
CA VAL A 30 -6.64 16.45 4.49
C VAL A 30 -6.10 15.36 3.55
N MET A 31 -4.81 15.43 3.20
CA MET A 31 -4.19 14.44 2.31
C MET A 31 -4.12 13.05 2.95
N ILE A 32 -3.88 12.96 4.25
CA ILE A 32 -3.96 11.71 5.01
C ILE A 32 -5.37 11.11 4.95
N ALA A 33 -6.40 11.93 5.18
CA ALA A 33 -7.79 11.47 5.08
C ALA A 33 -8.13 10.95 3.67
N ILE A 34 -7.67 11.64 2.63
CA ILE A 34 -7.81 11.19 1.23
C ILE A 34 -7.09 9.86 1.01
N ASN A 35 -5.87 9.70 1.52
CA ASN A 35 -5.09 8.47 1.38
C ASN A 35 -5.80 7.26 2.02
N ILE A 36 -6.32 7.43 3.23
CA ILE A 36 -7.11 6.38 3.91
C ILE A 36 -8.38 6.06 3.11
N SER A 37 -9.08 7.09 2.60
CA SER A 37 -10.29 6.90 1.79
C SER A 37 -10.01 6.14 0.50
N ILE A 38 -8.92 6.45 -0.20
CA ILE A 38 -8.48 5.73 -1.40
C ILE A 38 -8.20 4.26 -1.07
N ALA A 39 -7.48 3.99 0.02
CA ALA A 39 -7.17 2.62 0.44
C ALA A 39 -8.43 1.81 0.77
N LEU A 40 -9.43 2.42 1.41
CA LEU A 40 -10.75 1.80 1.66
C LEU A 40 -11.50 1.52 0.36
N ILE A 41 -11.54 2.47 -0.57
CA ILE A 41 -12.17 2.27 -1.89
C ILE A 41 -11.50 1.11 -2.63
N ILE A 42 -10.18 1.02 -2.60
CA ILE A 42 -9.43 -0.08 -3.20
C ILE A 42 -9.84 -1.41 -2.57
N LEU A 43 -9.89 -1.49 -1.24
CA LEU A 43 -10.30 -2.70 -0.53
C LEU A 43 -11.71 -3.13 -0.92
N PHE A 44 -12.68 -2.20 -0.90
CA PHE A 44 -14.05 -2.54 -1.29
C PHE A 44 -14.14 -3.00 -2.75
N ASN A 45 -13.44 -2.33 -3.67
CA ASN A 45 -13.41 -2.77 -5.06
C ASN A 45 -12.84 -4.19 -5.21
N THR A 46 -11.75 -4.53 -4.50
CA THR A 46 -11.19 -5.87 -4.54
C THR A 46 -12.09 -6.94 -3.92
N LEU A 47 -12.92 -6.58 -2.94
CA LEU A 47 -13.90 -7.50 -2.35
C LEU A 47 -15.02 -7.86 -3.34
N PHE A 48 -15.50 -6.87 -4.11
CA PHE A 48 -16.67 -7.03 -4.97
C PHE A 48 -16.34 -7.35 -6.44
N VAL A 49 -15.10 -7.24 -6.87
CA VAL A 49 -14.70 -7.60 -8.23
C VAL A 49 -14.89 -9.11 -8.44
N LYS A 50 -15.40 -9.51 -9.63
CA LYS A 50 -15.68 -10.91 -9.93
C LYS A 50 -14.47 -11.62 -10.51
N GLU A 51 -13.87 -11.08 -11.55
CA GLU A 51 -12.67 -11.62 -12.16
C GLU A 51 -11.45 -10.74 -11.87
N VAL A 52 -10.30 -11.36 -11.69
CA VAL A 52 -9.02 -10.64 -11.44
C VAL A 52 -8.71 -9.65 -12.57
N LEU A 53 -9.04 -10.01 -13.81
CA LEU A 53 -8.80 -9.17 -14.99
C LEU A 53 -9.69 -7.93 -15.07
N ASP A 54 -10.83 -7.89 -14.36
CA ASP A 54 -11.66 -6.69 -14.24
C ASP A 54 -10.91 -5.54 -13.56
N MET A 55 -9.86 -5.86 -12.80
CA MET A 55 -8.94 -4.90 -12.19
C MET A 55 -7.53 -4.96 -12.81
N SER A 56 -7.43 -5.11 -14.13
CA SER A 56 -6.15 -5.16 -14.85
C SER A 56 -5.22 -3.97 -14.57
N PHE A 57 -5.77 -2.82 -14.20
CA PHE A 57 -5.04 -1.60 -13.80
C PHE A 57 -4.50 -1.63 -12.35
N PHE A 58 -4.85 -2.64 -11.54
CA PHE A 58 -4.52 -2.70 -10.12
C PHE A 58 -3.01 -2.61 -9.82
N PRO A 59 -2.10 -3.27 -10.57
CA PRO A 59 -0.65 -3.11 -10.34
C PRO A 59 -0.20 -1.65 -10.47
N THR A 60 -0.72 -0.93 -11.46
CA THR A 60 -0.42 0.50 -11.68
C THR A 60 -1.00 1.36 -10.55
N LEU A 61 -2.21 1.02 -10.07
CA LEU A 61 -2.83 1.70 -8.94
C LEU A 61 -2.01 1.53 -7.65
N LEU A 62 -1.42 0.35 -7.42
CA LEU A 62 -0.50 0.11 -6.30
C LEU A 62 0.72 1.04 -6.35
N LEU A 63 1.32 1.23 -7.53
CA LEU A 63 2.46 2.13 -7.68
C LEU A 63 2.07 3.58 -7.35
N PHE A 64 0.95 4.04 -7.85
CA PHE A 64 0.49 5.42 -7.63
C PHE A 64 0.17 5.68 -6.15
N THR A 65 -0.60 4.81 -5.52
CA THR A 65 -0.95 4.96 -4.11
C THR A 65 0.28 4.90 -3.21
N THR A 66 1.25 4.06 -3.57
CA THR A 66 2.52 3.96 -2.84
C THR A 66 3.35 5.23 -2.94
N ILE A 67 3.51 5.83 -4.13
CA ILE A 67 4.23 7.10 -4.31
C ILE A 67 3.55 8.21 -3.50
N PHE A 68 2.23 8.30 -3.53
CA PHE A 68 1.48 9.29 -2.75
C PHE A 68 1.72 9.12 -1.25
N ARG A 69 1.64 7.89 -0.74
CA ARG A 69 1.87 7.57 0.67
C ARG A 69 3.29 7.92 1.12
N ILE A 70 4.31 7.56 0.33
CA ILE A 70 5.70 7.93 0.64
C ILE A 70 5.85 9.46 0.69
N SER A 71 5.22 10.19 -0.22
CA SER A 71 5.25 11.66 -0.23
C SER A 71 4.65 12.25 1.05
N LEU A 72 3.55 11.66 1.54
CA LEU A 72 2.93 12.07 2.81
C LEU A 72 3.83 11.77 4.01
N ASN A 73 4.46 10.58 4.05
CA ASN A 73 5.38 10.19 5.11
C ASN A 73 6.59 11.14 5.19
N VAL A 74 7.15 11.53 4.04
CA VAL A 74 8.25 12.52 4.01
C VAL A 74 7.79 13.90 4.48
N SER A 75 6.58 14.31 4.07
CA SER A 75 6.00 15.60 4.50
C SER A 75 5.70 15.63 6.00
N SER A 76 5.14 14.54 6.55
CA SER A 76 4.89 14.38 7.98
C SER A 76 6.19 14.40 8.78
N THR A 77 7.20 13.62 8.36
CA THR A 77 8.54 13.63 8.95
C THR A 77 9.12 15.04 9.03
N ARG A 78 9.03 15.79 7.92
CA ARG A 78 9.52 17.17 7.90
C ARG A 78 8.82 18.04 8.93
N LEU A 79 7.49 17.96 9.05
CA LEU A 79 6.72 18.73 10.03
C LEU A 79 7.03 18.28 11.46
N ILE A 80 7.17 16.99 11.74
CA ILE A 80 7.57 16.45 13.04
C ILE A 80 8.92 17.03 13.45
N LEU A 81 9.91 16.93 12.57
CA LEU A 81 11.28 17.34 12.90
C LEU A 81 11.47 18.85 12.91
N SER A 82 10.76 19.63 12.07
CA SER A 82 10.95 21.07 11.99
C SER A 82 10.13 21.85 13.02
N THR A 83 8.86 21.47 13.22
CA THR A 83 7.92 22.24 14.07
C THR A 83 7.43 21.47 15.29
N GLY A 84 7.56 20.14 15.29
CA GLY A 84 6.92 19.27 16.29
C GLY A 84 5.38 19.33 16.26
N ALA A 85 4.80 19.74 15.14
CA ALA A 85 3.36 19.89 14.94
C ALA A 85 2.93 19.37 13.56
N PRO A 86 2.89 18.04 13.36
CA PRO A 86 2.60 17.42 12.07
C PRO A 86 1.12 17.52 11.63
N GLY A 87 0.24 17.97 12.53
CA GLY A 87 -1.21 18.08 12.28
C GLY A 87 -2.03 17.38 13.35
N ASN A 88 -3.35 17.58 13.27
CA ASN A 88 -4.28 17.05 14.26
C ASN A 88 -4.45 15.53 14.14
N VAL A 89 -4.47 15.01 12.91
CA VAL A 89 -4.64 13.56 12.68
C VAL A 89 -3.50 12.79 13.35
N VAL A 90 -2.26 13.12 13.02
CA VAL A 90 -1.08 12.44 13.58
C VAL A 90 -1.05 12.58 15.11
N THR A 91 -1.29 13.78 15.62
CA THR A 91 -1.26 14.05 17.07
C THR A 91 -2.37 13.27 17.80
N THR A 92 -3.59 13.24 17.25
CA THR A 92 -4.71 12.52 17.87
C THR A 92 -4.48 11.01 17.90
N PHE A 93 -3.99 10.43 16.80
CA PHE A 93 -3.65 8.99 16.77
C PHE A 93 -2.52 8.66 17.75
N GLY A 94 -1.51 9.51 17.86
CA GLY A 94 -0.43 9.33 18.83
C GLY A 94 -0.93 9.40 20.28
N GLN A 95 -1.79 10.35 20.59
CA GLN A 95 -2.40 10.49 21.92
C GLN A 95 -3.35 9.34 22.25
N PHE A 96 -4.10 8.84 21.27
CA PHE A 96 -5.03 7.72 21.48
C PHE A 96 -4.31 6.46 21.94
N VAL A 97 -3.12 6.16 21.41
CA VAL A 97 -2.36 4.97 21.75
C VAL A 97 -1.33 5.23 22.85
N GLY A 98 -0.65 6.38 22.86
CA GLY A 98 0.44 6.71 23.78
C GLY A 98 0.05 7.67 24.92
N GLY A 99 -1.16 8.26 24.91
CA GLY A 99 -1.52 9.33 25.86
C GLY A 99 -1.92 8.84 27.26
N GLY A 100 -2.20 7.55 27.46
CA GLY A 100 -2.50 6.99 28.78
C GLY A 100 -1.24 6.60 29.55
N ASP A 101 -0.37 5.84 28.90
CA ASP A 101 0.95 5.43 29.39
C ASP A 101 1.88 5.28 28.19
N LEU A 102 2.90 6.13 28.14
CA LEU A 102 3.83 6.20 27.03
C LEU A 102 4.56 4.88 26.77
N VAL A 103 4.91 4.16 27.83
CA VAL A 103 5.64 2.89 27.73
C VAL A 103 4.73 1.82 27.16
N ILE A 104 3.51 1.73 27.65
CA ILE A 104 2.50 0.79 27.13
C ILE A 104 2.18 1.11 25.69
N GLY A 105 1.96 2.39 25.36
CA GLY A 105 1.70 2.83 23.99
C GLY A 105 2.85 2.48 23.02
N ALA A 106 4.09 2.69 23.43
CA ALA A 106 5.26 2.33 22.65
C ALA A 106 5.37 0.80 22.43
N ILE A 107 5.11 0.01 23.44
CA ILE A 107 5.11 -1.47 23.33
C ILE A 107 4.03 -1.94 22.35
N ILE A 108 2.79 -1.42 22.49
CA ILE A 108 1.68 -1.75 21.58
C ILE A 108 2.03 -1.37 20.15
N PHE A 109 2.60 -0.19 19.95
CA PHE A 109 3.02 0.27 18.63
C PHE A 109 4.07 -0.64 17.99
N ILE A 110 5.08 -1.07 18.77
CA ILE A 110 6.10 -2.01 18.28
C ILE A 110 5.45 -3.36 17.89
N VAL A 111 4.52 -3.86 18.68
CA VAL A 111 3.79 -5.10 18.39
C VAL A 111 3.00 -4.95 17.07
N LEU A 112 2.30 -3.82 16.88
CA LEU A 112 1.56 -3.54 15.64
C LEU A 112 2.48 -3.48 14.42
N ILE A 113 3.64 -2.82 14.54
CA ILE A 113 4.67 -2.80 13.48
C ILE A 113 5.12 -4.21 13.10
N ILE A 114 5.43 -5.04 14.11
CA ILE A 114 5.89 -6.42 13.87
C ILE A 114 4.83 -7.23 13.15
N ILE A 115 3.58 -7.18 13.63
CA ILE A 115 2.46 -7.90 12.99
C ILE A 115 2.29 -7.44 11.56
N GLN A 116 2.24 -6.14 11.33
CA GLN A 116 2.06 -5.60 9.98
C GLN A 116 3.17 -6.00 9.03
N PHE A 117 4.43 -5.87 9.46
CA PHE A 117 5.56 -6.16 8.59
C PHE A 117 5.75 -7.66 8.36
N VAL A 118 5.71 -8.47 9.43
CA VAL A 118 6.04 -9.90 9.38
C VAL A 118 4.84 -10.73 8.88
N VAL A 119 3.64 -10.43 9.33
CA VAL A 119 2.46 -11.26 9.01
C VAL A 119 1.78 -10.73 7.75
N ILE A 120 1.40 -9.45 7.72
CA ILE A 120 0.56 -8.92 6.67
C ILE A 120 1.37 -8.65 5.40
N ASN A 121 2.42 -7.84 5.46
CA ASN A 121 3.15 -7.44 4.25
C ASN A 121 3.92 -8.62 3.63
N LYS A 122 4.69 -9.38 4.43
CA LYS A 122 5.37 -10.58 3.92
C LYS A 122 4.40 -11.67 3.49
N GLY A 123 3.26 -11.82 4.19
CA GLY A 123 2.23 -12.78 3.84
C GLY A 123 1.62 -12.48 2.47
N SER A 124 1.13 -11.26 2.27
CA SER A 124 0.53 -10.84 1.01
C SER A 124 1.52 -10.86 -0.17
N GLU A 125 2.78 -10.44 0.05
CA GLU A 125 3.86 -10.56 -0.93
C GLU A 125 4.07 -12.02 -1.34
N ARG A 126 4.17 -12.93 -0.38
CA ARG A 126 4.41 -14.34 -0.65
C ARG A 126 3.25 -14.98 -1.42
N VAL A 127 2.02 -14.66 -1.06
CA VAL A 127 0.83 -15.11 -1.79
C VAL A 127 0.87 -14.62 -3.24
N ALA A 128 1.13 -13.33 -3.46
CA ALA A 128 1.20 -12.76 -4.81
C ALA A 128 2.33 -13.40 -5.65
N GLU A 129 3.53 -13.57 -5.08
CA GLU A 129 4.67 -14.20 -5.74
C GLU A 129 4.36 -15.65 -6.15
N VAL A 130 3.82 -16.45 -5.22
CA VAL A 130 3.53 -17.87 -5.47
C VAL A 130 2.42 -18.02 -6.50
N THR A 131 1.34 -17.24 -6.40
CA THR A 131 0.24 -17.26 -7.35
C THR A 131 0.71 -16.84 -8.75
N ALA A 132 1.49 -15.76 -8.84
CA ALA A 132 2.06 -15.31 -10.11
C ALA A 132 2.92 -16.43 -10.75
N ARG A 133 3.80 -17.05 -9.97
CA ARG A 133 4.65 -18.15 -10.46
C ARG A 133 3.82 -19.31 -11.00
N PHE A 134 2.85 -19.82 -10.22
CA PHE A 134 2.03 -20.95 -10.67
C PHE A 134 1.20 -20.63 -11.91
N THR A 135 0.67 -19.41 -12.00
CA THR A 135 -0.09 -18.98 -13.19
C THR A 135 0.80 -18.93 -14.43
N LEU A 136 2.01 -18.37 -14.29
CA LEU A 136 2.97 -18.27 -15.40
C LEU A 136 3.51 -19.65 -15.82
N ASP A 137 3.82 -20.53 -14.87
CA ASP A 137 4.31 -21.87 -15.13
C ASP A 137 3.24 -22.78 -15.79
N ALA A 138 1.95 -22.51 -15.54
CA ALA A 138 0.84 -23.24 -16.14
C ALA A 138 0.52 -22.80 -17.58
N MET A 139 1.02 -21.65 -18.05
CA MET A 139 0.68 -21.08 -19.37
C MET A 139 0.97 -21.99 -20.55
N PRO A 140 2.15 -22.63 -20.67
CA PRO A 140 2.41 -23.51 -21.80
C PRO A 140 1.40 -24.66 -21.88
N GLY A 141 0.99 -25.23 -20.73
CA GLY A 141 -0.02 -26.27 -20.65
C GLY A 141 -1.41 -25.77 -21.11
N LYS A 142 -1.82 -24.57 -20.67
CA LYS A 142 -3.08 -23.93 -21.10
C LYS A 142 -3.06 -23.69 -22.64
N GLN A 143 -1.93 -23.23 -23.19
CA GLN A 143 -1.80 -23.04 -24.66
C GLN A 143 -1.87 -24.32 -25.42
N MET A 144 -1.17 -25.38 -24.98
CA MET A 144 -1.25 -26.71 -25.61
C MET A 144 -2.67 -27.29 -25.58
N ALA A 145 -3.42 -27.10 -24.50
CA ALA A 145 -4.80 -27.52 -24.42
C ALA A 145 -5.69 -26.80 -25.45
N ILE A 146 -5.52 -25.48 -25.62
CA ILE A 146 -6.24 -24.73 -26.67
C ILE A 146 -5.89 -25.24 -28.07
N ASP A 147 -4.62 -25.54 -28.32
CA ASP A 147 -4.19 -26.08 -29.62
C ASP A 147 -4.77 -27.46 -29.87
N ALA A 148 -4.86 -28.33 -28.87
CA ALA A 148 -5.50 -29.62 -28.96
C ALA A 148 -7.00 -29.51 -29.25
N ASP A 149 -7.72 -28.63 -28.52
CA ASP A 149 -9.16 -28.38 -28.73
C ASP A 149 -9.41 -27.84 -30.16
N LEU A 150 -8.56 -26.95 -30.66
CA LEU A 150 -8.66 -26.41 -32.01
C LEU A 150 -8.42 -27.52 -33.08
N ASN A 151 -7.39 -28.34 -32.88
CA ASN A 151 -7.05 -29.42 -33.82
C ASN A 151 -8.11 -30.52 -33.88
N THR A 152 -8.82 -30.78 -32.78
CA THR A 152 -9.94 -31.74 -32.73
C THR A 152 -11.25 -31.15 -33.25
N GLY A 153 -11.29 -29.85 -33.52
CA GLY A 153 -12.51 -29.15 -33.94
C GLY A 153 -13.50 -28.90 -32.80
N ALA A 154 -13.07 -29.07 -31.53
CA ALA A 154 -13.89 -28.80 -30.35
C ALA A 154 -14.18 -27.30 -30.15
N ILE A 155 -13.28 -26.43 -30.63
CA ILE A 155 -13.43 -24.98 -30.64
C ILE A 155 -13.11 -24.42 -32.02
N THR A 156 -13.69 -23.24 -32.29
CA THR A 156 -13.40 -22.47 -33.52
C THR A 156 -12.08 -21.71 -33.42
N GLU A 157 -11.52 -21.31 -34.55
CA GLU A 157 -10.30 -20.49 -34.61
C GLU A 157 -10.48 -19.16 -33.89
N LYS A 158 -11.68 -18.58 -33.94
CA LYS A 158 -12.04 -17.35 -33.21
C LYS A 158 -11.99 -17.56 -31.70
N GLU A 159 -12.61 -18.63 -31.20
CA GLU A 159 -12.60 -18.99 -29.78
C GLU A 159 -11.19 -19.31 -29.27
N ALA A 160 -10.38 -20.01 -30.08
CA ALA A 160 -8.98 -20.27 -29.75
C ALA A 160 -8.18 -18.97 -29.58
N ARG A 161 -8.41 -17.99 -30.48
CA ARG A 161 -7.77 -16.67 -30.40
C ARG A 161 -8.21 -15.89 -29.15
N GLU A 162 -9.50 -15.89 -28.83
CA GLU A 162 -10.03 -15.25 -27.63
C GLU A 162 -9.43 -15.87 -26.34
N ARG A 163 -9.37 -17.21 -26.25
CA ARG A 163 -8.77 -17.92 -25.11
C ARG A 163 -7.27 -17.63 -24.97
N ARG A 164 -6.51 -17.59 -26.08
CA ARG A 164 -5.08 -17.21 -26.05
C ARG A 164 -4.87 -15.79 -25.58
N ASN A 165 -5.72 -14.83 -26.03
CA ASN A 165 -5.64 -13.44 -25.56
C ASN A 165 -5.89 -13.36 -24.05
N LYS A 166 -6.91 -14.08 -23.51
CA LYS A 166 -7.19 -14.10 -22.06
C LYS A 166 -6.00 -14.64 -21.28
N ILE A 167 -5.33 -15.70 -21.73
CA ILE A 167 -4.10 -16.22 -21.11
C ILE A 167 -2.98 -15.18 -21.13
N GLN A 168 -2.82 -14.45 -22.23
CA GLN A 168 -1.80 -13.41 -22.35
C GLN A 168 -2.07 -12.24 -21.40
N GLU A 169 -3.34 -11.83 -21.26
CA GLU A 169 -3.77 -10.80 -20.30
C GLU A 169 -3.54 -11.24 -18.86
N GLU A 170 -3.90 -12.49 -18.50
CA GLU A 170 -3.59 -13.08 -17.18
C GLU A 170 -2.09 -13.02 -16.88
N SER A 171 -1.26 -13.42 -17.84
CA SER A 171 0.19 -13.41 -17.69
C SER A 171 0.74 -12.00 -17.46
N ALA A 172 0.31 -11.04 -18.26
CA ALA A 172 0.73 -9.65 -18.12
C ALA A 172 0.31 -9.06 -16.77
N PHE A 173 -0.90 -9.40 -16.32
CA PHE A 173 -1.41 -9.00 -15.01
C PHE A 173 -0.56 -9.56 -13.87
N PHE A 174 -0.40 -10.88 -13.79
CA PHE A 174 0.33 -11.53 -12.69
C PHE A 174 1.83 -11.18 -12.70
N GLY A 175 2.45 -11.03 -13.88
CA GLY A 175 3.82 -10.53 -13.99
C GLY A 175 3.98 -9.10 -13.47
N SER A 176 3.02 -8.22 -13.76
CA SER A 176 2.99 -6.85 -13.24
C SER A 176 2.72 -6.79 -11.75
N MET A 177 1.89 -7.70 -11.22
CA MET A 177 1.59 -7.81 -9.80
C MET A 177 2.81 -8.20 -8.97
N ASP A 178 3.62 -9.15 -9.44
CA ASP A 178 4.88 -9.51 -8.76
C ASP A 178 5.81 -8.29 -8.61
N GLY A 179 5.93 -7.47 -9.64
CA GLY A 179 6.70 -6.23 -9.57
C GLY A 179 6.12 -5.19 -8.63
N ALA A 180 4.80 -4.96 -8.71
CA ALA A 180 4.11 -3.96 -7.89
C ALA A 180 4.13 -4.32 -6.40
N THR A 181 3.97 -5.59 -6.04
CA THR A 181 4.02 -6.03 -4.63
C THR A 181 5.40 -5.86 -4.02
N LYS A 182 6.47 -6.08 -4.78
CA LYS A 182 7.85 -5.80 -4.33
C LYS A 182 8.08 -4.31 -4.06
N TYR A 183 7.46 -3.44 -4.88
CA TYR A 183 7.51 -1.99 -4.66
C TYR A 183 6.78 -1.57 -3.37
N VAL A 184 5.58 -2.11 -3.12
CA VAL A 184 4.82 -1.87 -1.88
C VAL A 184 5.60 -2.33 -0.63
N LYS A 185 6.32 -3.46 -0.73
CA LYS A 185 7.22 -3.91 0.35
C LYS A 185 8.36 -2.94 0.61
N GLY A 186 8.94 -2.35 -0.44
CA GLY A 186 9.97 -1.33 -0.33
C GLY A 186 9.50 -0.13 0.49
N ASP A 187 8.28 0.33 0.26
CA ASP A 187 7.68 1.42 1.02
C ASP A 187 7.46 1.06 2.50
N ALA A 188 6.97 -0.16 2.80
CA ALA A 188 6.82 -0.60 4.18
C ALA A 188 8.17 -0.61 4.93
N THR A 189 9.26 -1.00 4.25
CA THR A 189 10.61 -0.95 4.81
C THR A 189 11.09 0.49 5.01
N ALA A 190 10.83 1.38 4.05
CA ALA A 190 11.14 2.79 4.16
C ALA A 190 10.37 3.44 5.32
N GLY A 191 9.08 3.09 5.51
CA GLY A 191 8.29 3.55 6.63
C GLY A 191 8.89 3.22 8.00
N LEU A 192 9.45 2.02 8.18
CA LEU A 192 10.15 1.65 9.42
C LEU A 192 11.40 2.52 9.66
N ILE A 193 12.17 2.78 8.62
CA ILE A 193 13.36 3.64 8.71
C ILE A 193 12.93 5.07 9.06
N ILE A 194 11.89 5.59 8.43
CA ILE A 194 11.33 6.90 8.70
C ILE A 194 10.85 7.01 10.15
N THR A 195 10.18 5.99 10.67
CA THR A 195 9.74 5.91 12.08
C THR A 195 10.94 6.02 13.03
N ALA A 196 12.03 5.29 12.76
CA ALA A 196 13.24 5.38 13.57
C ALA A 196 13.89 6.78 13.47
N ILE A 197 13.91 7.40 12.31
CA ILE A 197 14.41 8.77 12.10
C ILE A 197 13.55 9.78 12.85
N ASN A 198 12.22 9.65 12.81
CA ASN A 198 11.31 10.55 13.53
C ASN A 198 11.54 10.47 15.04
N LEU A 199 11.72 9.28 15.59
CA LEU A 199 11.97 9.09 17.01
C LEU A 199 13.34 9.63 17.42
N ILE A 200 14.39 9.08 16.84
CA ILE A 200 15.78 9.42 17.23
C ILE A 200 16.11 10.88 16.86
N GLY A 201 15.82 11.26 15.60
CA GLY A 201 16.06 12.60 15.10
C GLY A 201 15.25 13.66 15.84
N GLY A 202 13.97 13.34 16.14
CA GLY A 202 13.11 14.22 16.92
C GLY A 202 13.64 14.48 18.33
N ILE A 203 14.04 13.42 19.06
CA ILE A 203 14.62 13.57 20.41
C ILE A 203 15.90 14.41 20.36
N ILE A 204 16.82 14.12 19.42
CA ILE A 204 18.06 14.88 19.27
C ILE A 204 17.75 16.37 18.98
N LEU A 205 16.86 16.65 18.02
CA LEU A 205 16.48 18.02 17.69
C LEU A 205 15.79 18.73 18.86
N GLY A 206 14.91 18.03 19.58
CA GLY A 206 14.23 18.57 20.76
C GLY A 206 15.21 19.00 21.84
N VAL A 207 16.14 18.13 22.19
CA VAL A 207 17.11 18.38 23.28
C VAL A 207 18.20 19.36 22.82
N VAL A 208 18.84 19.12 21.68
CA VAL A 208 20.04 19.87 21.27
C VAL A 208 19.71 21.21 20.62
N VAL A 209 18.65 21.27 19.81
CA VAL A 209 18.32 22.48 19.04
C VAL A 209 17.26 23.32 19.71
N GLN A 210 16.19 22.68 20.24
CA GLN A 210 15.08 23.38 20.87
C GLN A 210 15.29 23.62 22.37
N GLY A 211 16.28 22.96 23.00
CA GLY A 211 16.57 23.09 24.42
C GLY A 211 15.48 22.53 25.36
N ILE A 212 14.67 21.60 24.88
CA ILE A 212 13.61 20.94 25.65
C ILE A 212 14.25 19.91 26.61
N ASP A 213 13.67 19.74 27.79
CA ASP A 213 14.09 18.68 28.71
C ASP A 213 13.98 17.31 28.03
N ILE A 214 14.93 16.41 28.36
CA ILE A 214 15.01 15.09 27.73
C ILE A 214 13.74 14.25 27.92
N ASN A 215 13.10 14.34 29.09
CA ASN A 215 11.86 13.58 29.35
C ASN A 215 10.69 14.14 28.54
N GLU A 216 10.63 15.46 28.39
CA GLU A 216 9.62 16.13 27.56
C GLU A 216 9.85 15.81 26.09
N ALA A 217 11.10 15.85 25.60
CA ALA A 217 11.46 15.48 24.25
C ALA A 217 11.12 13.99 23.95
N LEU A 218 11.48 13.08 24.86
CA LEU A 218 11.11 11.67 24.78
C LEU A 218 9.60 11.50 24.65
N SER A 219 8.83 12.12 25.55
CA SER A 219 7.36 12.01 25.53
C SER A 219 6.78 12.55 24.22
N LYS A 220 7.14 13.79 23.86
CA LYS A 220 6.62 14.46 22.66
C LYS A 220 6.90 13.68 21.38
N TYR A 221 8.17 13.36 21.11
CA TYR A 221 8.55 12.74 19.86
C TYR A 221 8.15 11.25 19.78
N THR A 222 8.04 10.55 20.92
CA THR A 222 7.46 9.21 20.92
C THR A 222 5.98 9.22 20.54
N ILE A 223 5.18 10.12 21.13
CA ILE A 223 3.75 10.25 20.79
C ILE A 223 3.57 10.61 19.31
N LEU A 224 4.32 11.59 18.81
CA LEU A 224 4.25 12.00 17.41
C LEU A 224 4.68 10.86 16.45
N THR A 225 5.71 10.11 16.81
CA THR A 225 6.19 8.98 16.01
C THR A 225 5.18 7.83 15.99
N ILE A 226 4.55 7.53 17.13
CA ILE A 226 3.45 6.54 17.20
C ILE A 226 2.30 6.97 16.31
N GLY A 227 1.88 8.23 16.40
CA GLY A 227 0.80 8.77 15.59
C GLY A 227 1.09 8.70 14.08
N ASP A 228 2.25 9.16 13.66
CA ASP A 228 2.69 9.12 12.26
C ASP A 228 2.77 7.69 11.73
N GLY A 229 3.37 6.80 12.52
CA GLY A 229 3.46 5.39 12.17
C GLY A 229 2.09 4.71 12.02
N LEU A 230 1.16 4.93 12.95
CA LEU A 230 -0.19 4.36 12.87
C LEU A 230 -0.97 4.87 11.67
N VAL A 231 -0.93 6.18 11.44
CA VAL A 231 -1.61 6.81 10.31
C VAL A 231 -1.10 6.30 8.98
N SER A 232 0.20 6.07 8.84
CA SER A 232 0.79 5.51 7.63
C SER A 232 0.56 4.00 7.49
N GLN A 233 0.39 3.28 8.60
CA GLN A 233 0.15 1.84 8.62
C GLN A 233 -1.25 1.45 8.12
N ILE A 234 -2.30 2.24 8.43
CA ILE A 234 -3.66 1.91 8.05
C ILE A 234 -3.83 1.72 6.52
N PRO A 235 -3.45 2.68 5.66
CA PRO A 235 -3.53 2.47 4.21
C PRO A 235 -2.65 1.32 3.72
N SER A 236 -1.46 1.14 4.31
CA SER A 236 -0.56 0.04 3.97
C SER A 236 -1.19 -1.32 4.21
N LEU A 237 -1.85 -1.49 5.36
CA LEU A 237 -2.57 -2.70 5.74
C LEU A 237 -3.72 -2.98 4.76
N LEU A 238 -4.56 -1.98 4.49
CA LEU A 238 -5.69 -2.10 3.59
C LEU A 238 -5.25 -2.49 2.17
N ILE A 239 -4.20 -1.88 1.64
CA ILE A 239 -3.63 -2.18 0.32
C ILE A 239 -3.01 -3.58 0.29
N SER A 240 -2.27 -3.99 1.31
CA SER A 240 -1.69 -5.33 1.40
C SER A 240 -2.77 -6.41 1.45
N LEU A 241 -3.85 -6.17 2.23
CA LEU A 241 -5.01 -7.07 2.29
C LEU A 241 -5.72 -7.14 0.93
N SER A 242 -5.96 -5.98 0.29
CA SER A 242 -6.54 -5.91 -1.05
C SER A 242 -5.74 -6.70 -2.07
N THR A 243 -4.41 -6.58 -2.02
CA THR A 243 -3.50 -7.33 -2.88
C THR A 243 -3.64 -8.83 -2.65
N GLY A 244 -3.63 -9.28 -1.40
CA GLY A 244 -3.80 -10.68 -1.04
C GLY A 244 -5.14 -11.24 -1.52
N ILE A 245 -6.24 -10.54 -1.27
CA ILE A 245 -7.58 -10.92 -1.69
C ILE A 245 -7.67 -11.02 -3.22
N LEU A 246 -7.19 -9.99 -3.94
CA LEU A 246 -7.29 -9.97 -5.39
C LEU A 246 -6.54 -11.12 -6.06
N VAL A 247 -5.30 -11.39 -5.64
CA VAL A 247 -4.50 -12.46 -6.25
C VAL A 247 -4.97 -13.86 -5.88
N THR A 248 -5.70 -14.02 -4.76
CA THR A 248 -6.28 -15.32 -4.36
C THR A 248 -7.65 -15.58 -4.99
N LYS A 249 -8.28 -14.58 -5.61
CA LYS A 249 -9.48 -14.81 -6.41
C LYS A 249 -9.11 -15.64 -7.62
N GLY A 250 -9.46 -16.92 -7.55
CA GLY A 250 -9.36 -17.83 -8.72
C GLY A 250 -10.34 -17.42 -9.81
N SER A 251 -10.22 -18.07 -10.96
CA SER A 251 -11.19 -17.96 -12.08
C SER A 251 -12.53 -18.67 -11.79
N ASN A 252 -12.92 -18.83 -10.55
CA ASN A 252 -14.22 -19.39 -10.19
C ASN A 252 -15.31 -18.35 -10.37
N GLU A 253 -16.35 -18.71 -11.10
CA GLU A 253 -17.52 -17.86 -11.40
C GLU A 253 -18.38 -17.54 -10.16
N ASN A 254 -18.04 -18.04 -8.97
CA ASN A 254 -18.81 -17.83 -7.75
C ASN A 254 -18.37 -16.56 -7.02
N ASP A 255 -19.34 -15.73 -6.65
CA ASP A 255 -19.11 -14.56 -5.78
C ASP A 255 -18.56 -15.03 -4.43
N PHE A 256 -17.53 -14.34 -3.91
CA PHE A 256 -16.93 -14.58 -2.58
C PHE A 256 -17.99 -14.64 -1.44
N SER A 257 -19.11 -13.93 -1.61
CA SER A 257 -20.26 -13.97 -0.68
C SER A 257 -21.12 -15.21 -0.81
N GLY A 258 -20.99 -16.00 -1.87
CA GLY A 258 -21.74 -17.25 -2.09
C GLY A 258 -20.97 -18.50 -1.62
N GLU A 259 -19.67 -18.37 -1.32
CA GLU A 259 -18.83 -19.47 -0.81
C GLU A 259 -18.63 -19.44 0.71
N LEU A 260 -19.02 -18.34 1.41
CA LEU A 260 -19.06 -18.20 2.88
C LEU A 260 -20.44 -18.58 3.42
#